data_0b71d8fcb3ce65c20bb74c50110d1b23
#
_entry.id   0b71d8fcb3ce65c20bb74c50110d1b23
#
_cell.length_a   1.000
_cell.length_b   1.000
_cell.length_c   1.000
_cell.angle_alpha   90.00
_cell.angle_beta   90.00
_cell.angle_gamma   90.00
#
_symmetry.space_group_name_H-M   'P 1'
#
loop_
_entity.id
_entity.type
_entity.pdbx_description
1 polymer ?
#
loop_
_entity_poly.entity_id
_entity_poly.type
_entity_poly.pdbx_seq_one_letter_code
_entity_poly.pdbx_strand_id
1 'polypeptide(L)'
;MKASGRSRILVFVIAYRAEKALARVLDRIPSSVFAGYDCEILVVDDASTDRTLAIGQTWQAAHPELRVTVLRNQYNQGYGGNQKVGYRYAIKAGFDYVAMVHGDGQYAPEELPRLLEPLVKGEADLVLGSRMLEPGQARKGGMPLYKWLGNRVLSTMQNALLGSSLSEFHSGYRIYRVAALARLPFTLNTNDFHFDSEILIQFLGAGLRIVELPIPTYYGDEICYVNGLKYARDVAAVTLQSAAHRLGILYQRRFDVGPEDNTHYGLKQGYVSIHSMAIDAVPAHGRVIDLGAGPGGVARALIEKGCEVAVVDKHAVASEVKDVHVFLQDLDDPPVFDTKPYQHILILDVIEHLRNPELFLERLRSQFTHEKKTVIITTPNIAFLPERVMLLAGQFNYSKTGILDMTHTRLFTFRSIQRLLRDYGFRIKTIRGVPAPFPKAFGDGRLSRAALAVNQALIKLSRTLFAFQIYIEAETTPDADFVLKTAQAASPRSQL
;
A
#
# COMPACT_ATOMS: atom_id res chain seq x y z
N MET A 1 6.04 4.29 -31.62
CA MET A 1 5.48 3.35 -32.61
C MET A 1 6.37 2.12 -32.61
N LYS A 2 5.91 0.96 -32.05
CA LYS A 2 6.61 -0.31 -32.22
C LYS A 2 6.43 -0.71 -33.69
N ALA A 3 7.54 -1.03 -34.38
CA ALA A 3 7.49 -1.70 -35.68
C ALA A 3 6.59 -2.93 -35.54
N SER A 4 5.85 -3.30 -36.60
CA SER A 4 4.93 -4.43 -36.69
C SER A 4 5.66 -5.78 -36.54
N GLY A 5 6.13 -6.08 -35.33
CA GLY A 5 6.84 -7.30 -35.00
C GLY A 5 6.03 -8.15 -34.02
N ARG A 6 6.23 -9.47 -34.06
CA ARG A 6 5.67 -10.42 -33.08
C ARG A 6 6.07 -10.01 -31.65
N SER A 7 5.19 -10.25 -30.66
CA SER A 7 5.51 -10.03 -29.24
C SER A 7 6.72 -10.89 -28.85
N ARG A 8 7.63 -10.30 -28.02
CA ARG A 8 8.84 -10.95 -27.54
C ARG A 8 8.60 -11.67 -26.23
N ILE A 9 8.90 -12.95 -26.17
CA ILE A 9 8.71 -13.78 -24.98
C ILE A 9 10.02 -14.38 -24.53
N LEU A 10 10.31 -14.27 -23.24
CA LEU A 10 11.35 -14.99 -22.56
C LEU A 10 10.76 -16.21 -21.84
N VAL A 11 11.11 -17.41 -22.24
CA VAL A 11 10.89 -18.63 -21.46
C VAL A 11 12.07 -18.81 -20.51
N PHE A 12 11.88 -18.40 -19.27
CA PHE A 12 12.91 -18.41 -18.23
C PHE A 12 12.84 -19.71 -17.42
N VAL A 13 13.84 -20.55 -17.56
CA VAL A 13 13.96 -21.83 -16.85
C VAL A 13 14.91 -21.65 -15.66
N ILE A 14 14.33 -21.68 -14.45
CA ILE A 14 15.08 -21.66 -13.20
C ILE A 14 15.57 -23.07 -12.88
N ALA A 15 16.89 -23.27 -12.71
CA ALA A 15 17.50 -24.58 -12.53
C ALA A 15 18.44 -24.63 -11.32
N TYR A 16 18.26 -25.64 -10.47
CA TYR A 16 19.18 -25.99 -9.39
C TYR A 16 19.14 -27.49 -9.15
N ARG A 17 20.27 -28.18 -9.33
CA ARG A 17 20.37 -29.65 -9.23
C ARG A 17 19.31 -30.36 -10.05
N ALA A 18 19.16 -29.93 -11.30
CA ALA A 18 18.11 -30.38 -12.22
C ALA A 18 18.66 -31.34 -13.30
N GLU A 19 19.82 -31.95 -13.11
CA GLU A 19 20.49 -32.78 -14.15
C GLU A 19 19.59 -33.89 -14.72
N LYS A 20 18.65 -34.45 -13.91
CA LYS A 20 17.76 -35.53 -14.34
C LYS A 20 16.55 -35.07 -15.13
N ALA A 21 16.15 -33.80 -14.97
CA ALA A 21 14.88 -33.30 -15.48
C ALA A 21 15.04 -32.22 -16.56
N LEU A 22 16.10 -31.41 -16.52
CA LEU A 22 16.23 -30.20 -17.32
C LEU A 22 16.04 -30.43 -18.83
N ALA A 23 16.67 -31.40 -19.42
CA ALA A 23 16.53 -31.67 -20.85
C ALA A 23 15.09 -32.00 -21.21
N ARG A 24 14.42 -32.86 -20.42
CA ARG A 24 13.03 -33.24 -20.62
C ARG A 24 12.06 -32.03 -20.47
N VAL A 25 12.38 -31.09 -19.57
CA VAL A 25 11.59 -29.87 -19.43
C VAL A 25 11.71 -28.98 -20.66
N LEU A 26 12.93 -28.84 -21.18
CA LEU A 26 13.19 -28.06 -22.39
C LEU A 26 12.52 -28.68 -23.64
N ASP A 27 12.57 -30.00 -23.79
CA ASP A 27 11.90 -30.73 -24.88
C ASP A 27 10.37 -30.61 -24.87
N ARG A 28 9.77 -30.33 -23.71
CA ARG A 28 8.33 -30.19 -23.51
C ARG A 28 7.80 -28.79 -23.79
N ILE A 29 8.68 -27.80 -24.07
CA ILE A 29 8.22 -26.45 -24.44
C ILE A 29 7.57 -26.53 -25.82
N PRO A 30 6.27 -26.12 -25.94
CA PRO A 30 5.52 -26.31 -27.20
C PRO A 30 6.12 -25.52 -28.37
N SER A 31 6.25 -26.18 -29.53
CA SER A 31 6.71 -25.55 -30.78
C SER A 31 5.84 -24.36 -31.21
N SER A 32 4.56 -24.34 -30.82
CA SER A 32 3.62 -23.23 -31.07
C SER A 32 4.08 -21.92 -30.44
N VAL A 33 4.83 -21.93 -29.31
CA VAL A 33 5.40 -20.74 -28.68
C VAL A 33 6.46 -20.11 -29.60
N PHE A 34 7.33 -20.92 -30.20
CA PHE A 34 8.37 -20.45 -31.14
C PHE A 34 7.77 -19.98 -32.47
N ALA A 35 6.69 -20.62 -32.94
CA ALA A 35 6.01 -20.22 -34.15
C ALA A 35 5.21 -18.91 -33.99
N GLY A 36 4.60 -18.69 -32.83
CA GLY A 36 3.69 -17.56 -32.55
C GLY A 36 4.41 -16.28 -32.12
N TYR A 37 5.58 -16.38 -31.52
CA TYR A 37 6.26 -15.29 -30.85
C TYR A 37 7.76 -15.18 -31.25
N ASP A 38 8.36 -14.02 -30.98
CA ASP A 38 9.81 -13.85 -30.96
C ASP A 38 10.34 -14.38 -29.61
N CYS A 39 10.65 -15.67 -29.55
CA CYS A 39 10.91 -16.41 -28.34
C CYS A 39 12.41 -16.64 -28.11
N GLU A 40 12.83 -16.48 -26.84
CA GLU A 40 14.14 -16.91 -26.36
C GLU A 40 13.95 -17.79 -25.11
N ILE A 41 14.74 -18.86 -25.00
CA ILE A 41 14.85 -19.66 -23.78
C ILE A 41 16.07 -19.17 -23.00
N LEU A 42 15.88 -18.81 -21.74
CA LEU A 42 16.94 -18.50 -20.80
C LEU A 42 16.97 -19.58 -19.71
N VAL A 43 18.04 -20.36 -19.65
CA VAL A 43 18.30 -21.27 -18.53
C VAL A 43 19.27 -20.60 -17.57
N VAL A 44 18.92 -20.49 -16.28
CA VAL A 44 19.84 -19.97 -15.26
C VAL A 44 20.08 -21.06 -14.22
N ASP A 45 21.29 -21.63 -14.26
CA ASP A 45 21.80 -22.57 -13.24
C ASP A 45 22.27 -21.83 -11.99
N ASP A 46 21.63 -22.09 -10.85
CA ASP A 46 21.94 -21.43 -9.58
C ASP A 46 23.14 -22.06 -8.85
N ALA A 47 24.29 -22.11 -9.54
CA ALA A 47 25.53 -22.68 -9.05
C ALA A 47 25.39 -24.15 -8.59
N SER A 48 24.74 -24.99 -9.40
CA SER A 48 24.58 -26.41 -9.13
C SER A 48 25.92 -27.14 -9.03
N THR A 49 25.96 -28.16 -8.21
CA THR A 49 27.12 -29.02 -8.02
C THR A 49 27.08 -30.29 -8.87
N ASP A 50 25.96 -30.51 -9.57
CA ASP A 50 25.75 -31.61 -10.52
C ASP A 50 25.98 -31.18 -11.98
N ARG A 51 25.50 -31.96 -12.93
CA ARG A 51 25.70 -31.71 -14.37
C ARG A 51 24.66 -30.77 -14.98
N THR A 52 23.86 -30.03 -14.17
CA THR A 52 22.78 -29.16 -14.66
C THR A 52 23.26 -28.20 -15.74
N LEU A 53 24.35 -27.46 -15.50
CA LEU A 53 24.94 -26.54 -16.49
C LEU A 53 25.32 -27.24 -17.79
N ALA A 54 26.05 -28.37 -17.69
CA ALA A 54 26.51 -29.10 -18.86
C ALA A 54 25.35 -29.64 -19.72
N ILE A 55 24.27 -30.08 -19.07
CA ILE A 55 23.04 -30.53 -19.76
C ILE A 55 22.37 -29.35 -20.49
N GLY A 56 22.27 -28.21 -19.87
CA GLY A 56 21.72 -27.01 -20.53
C GLY A 56 22.54 -26.60 -21.75
N GLN A 57 23.88 -26.59 -21.64
CA GLN A 57 24.77 -26.27 -22.74
C GLN A 57 24.72 -27.30 -23.87
N THR A 58 24.65 -28.59 -23.53
CA THR A 58 24.51 -29.67 -24.52
C THR A 58 23.20 -29.56 -25.28
N TRP A 59 22.11 -29.27 -24.56
CA TRP A 59 20.80 -29.05 -25.18
C TRP A 59 20.81 -27.83 -26.11
N GLN A 60 21.41 -26.70 -25.67
CA GLN A 60 21.57 -25.49 -26.48
C GLN A 60 22.34 -25.81 -27.78
N ALA A 61 23.44 -26.57 -27.70
CA ALA A 61 24.23 -26.94 -28.86
C ALA A 61 23.48 -27.87 -29.84
N ALA A 62 22.55 -28.68 -29.35
CA ALA A 62 21.73 -29.59 -30.15
C ALA A 62 20.55 -28.86 -30.87
N HIS A 63 20.23 -27.63 -30.50
CA HIS A 63 19.10 -26.86 -31.04
C HIS A 63 19.55 -25.47 -31.57
N PRO A 64 20.45 -25.43 -32.57
CA PRO A 64 21.00 -24.16 -33.09
C PRO A 64 19.97 -23.27 -33.77
N GLU A 65 18.81 -23.82 -34.15
CA GLU A 65 17.67 -23.09 -34.73
C GLU A 65 16.89 -22.25 -33.70
N LEU A 66 17.04 -22.54 -32.40
CA LEU A 66 16.37 -21.82 -31.31
C LEU A 66 17.32 -20.78 -30.68
N ARG A 67 16.75 -19.66 -30.23
CA ARG A 67 17.52 -18.74 -29.40
C ARG A 67 17.51 -19.26 -27.96
N VAL A 68 18.66 -19.75 -27.52
CA VAL A 68 18.86 -20.30 -26.18
C VAL A 68 20.06 -19.66 -25.55
N THR A 69 19.90 -19.17 -24.34
CA THR A 69 20.95 -18.61 -23.50
C THR A 69 21.06 -19.46 -22.24
N VAL A 70 22.22 -19.98 -21.93
CA VAL A 70 22.50 -20.75 -20.71
C VAL A 70 23.47 -19.96 -19.85
N LEU A 71 23.03 -19.56 -18.65
CA LEU A 71 23.84 -18.83 -17.69
C LEU A 71 24.03 -19.65 -16.41
N ARG A 72 25.11 -19.36 -15.70
CA ARG A 72 25.36 -19.89 -14.36
C ARG A 72 25.65 -18.75 -13.39
N ASN A 73 25.00 -18.76 -12.25
CA ASN A 73 25.31 -17.85 -11.15
C ASN A 73 26.69 -18.22 -10.57
N GLN A 74 27.48 -17.24 -10.19
CA GLN A 74 28.78 -17.46 -9.59
C GLN A 74 28.70 -18.23 -8.26
N TYR A 75 27.65 -17.98 -7.50
CA TYR A 75 27.28 -18.66 -6.25
C TYR A 75 25.78 -18.78 -6.17
N ASN A 76 25.29 -19.72 -5.34
CA ASN A 76 23.86 -19.95 -5.19
C ASN A 76 23.17 -18.69 -4.63
N GLN A 77 22.21 -18.18 -5.38
CA GLN A 77 21.42 -16.98 -5.03
C GLN A 77 20.17 -17.33 -4.24
N GLY A 78 19.79 -18.59 -4.19
CA GLY A 78 18.51 -19.06 -3.69
C GLY A 78 17.36 -18.88 -4.70
N TYR A 79 16.23 -19.48 -4.40
CA TYR A 79 15.09 -19.53 -5.32
C TYR A 79 14.59 -18.14 -5.76
N GLY A 80 14.37 -17.23 -4.82
CA GLY A 80 13.97 -15.86 -5.14
C GLY A 80 15.10 -15.05 -5.79
N GLY A 81 16.35 -15.30 -5.38
CA GLY A 81 17.53 -14.66 -5.96
C GLY A 81 17.70 -15.01 -7.44
N ASN A 82 17.55 -16.28 -7.79
CA ASN A 82 17.62 -16.74 -9.18
C ASN A 82 16.47 -16.16 -10.03
N GLN A 83 15.26 -16.05 -9.49
CA GLN A 83 14.14 -15.37 -10.16
C GLN A 83 14.48 -13.92 -10.52
N LYS A 84 15.11 -13.19 -9.58
CA LYS A 84 15.53 -11.79 -9.82
C LYS A 84 16.47 -11.66 -11.01
N VAL A 85 17.39 -12.63 -11.19
CA VAL A 85 18.31 -12.66 -12.34
C VAL A 85 17.54 -12.76 -13.64
N GLY A 86 16.64 -13.73 -13.77
CA GLY A 86 15.82 -13.93 -14.99
C GLY A 86 14.92 -12.75 -15.29
N TYR A 87 14.27 -12.19 -14.28
CA TYR A 87 13.41 -11.01 -14.46
C TYR A 87 14.19 -9.76 -14.86
N ARG A 88 15.39 -9.57 -14.29
CA ARG A 88 16.27 -8.47 -14.69
C ARG A 88 16.77 -8.63 -16.12
N TYR A 89 17.06 -9.87 -16.53
CA TYR A 89 17.40 -10.19 -17.93
C TYR A 89 16.26 -9.81 -18.86
N ALA A 90 15.03 -10.24 -18.57
CA ALA A 90 13.83 -9.91 -19.35
C ALA A 90 13.63 -8.41 -19.55
N ILE A 91 13.78 -7.64 -18.47
CA ILE A 91 13.64 -6.17 -18.49
C ILE A 91 14.74 -5.53 -19.33
N LYS A 92 16.01 -5.89 -19.10
CA LYS A 92 17.15 -5.30 -19.82
C LYS A 92 17.14 -5.62 -21.31
N ALA A 93 16.73 -6.84 -21.69
CA ALA A 93 16.65 -7.26 -23.07
C ALA A 93 15.36 -6.79 -23.79
N GLY A 94 14.42 -6.15 -23.08
CA GLY A 94 13.23 -5.56 -23.64
C GLY A 94 12.19 -6.57 -24.11
N PHE A 95 12.00 -7.67 -23.39
CA PHE A 95 10.91 -8.62 -23.65
C PHE A 95 9.55 -8.03 -23.28
N ASP A 96 8.48 -8.47 -23.94
CA ASP A 96 7.11 -8.08 -23.60
C ASP A 96 6.58 -8.95 -22.45
N TYR A 97 6.92 -10.24 -22.44
CA TYR A 97 6.49 -11.22 -21.45
C TYR A 97 7.67 -12.07 -20.96
N VAL A 98 7.61 -12.52 -19.72
CA VAL A 98 8.52 -13.52 -19.15
C VAL A 98 7.71 -14.63 -18.49
N ALA A 99 7.91 -15.85 -18.97
CA ALA A 99 7.28 -17.06 -18.44
C ALA A 99 8.32 -17.85 -17.63
N MET A 100 8.08 -17.98 -16.31
CA MET A 100 8.95 -18.77 -15.44
C MET A 100 8.53 -20.24 -15.46
N VAL A 101 9.48 -21.11 -15.81
CA VAL A 101 9.35 -22.57 -15.82
C VAL A 101 10.39 -23.17 -14.88
N HIS A 102 10.02 -24.22 -14.15
CA HIS A 102 10.93 -24.91 -13.25
C HIS A 102 11.69 -26.03 -13.98
N GLY A 103 13.00 -26.05 -13.83
CA GLY A 103 13.87 -27.05 -14.46
C GLY A 103 13.78 -28.45 -13.83
N ASP A 104 13.06 -28.60 -12.69
CA ASP A 104 12.81 -29.88 -12.02
C ASP A 104 11.63 -30.68 -12.64
N GLY A 105 10.86 -30.06 -13.53
CA GLY A 105 9.74 -30.69 -14.24
C GLY A 105 8.45 -30.75 -13.44
N GLN A 106 8.34 -30.09 -12.29
CA GLN A 106 7.13 -30.09 -11.46
C GLN A 106 5.94 -29.44 -12.17
N TYR A 107 6.16 -28.47 -13.04
CA TYR A 107 5.13 -27.79 -13.81
C TYR A 107 5.15 -28.25 -15.27
N ALA A 108 4.00 -28.18 -15.93
CA ALA A 108 3.81 -28.59 -17.31
C ALA A 108 4.11 -27.45 -18.29
N PRO A 109 5.27 -27.44 -18.99
CA PRO A 109 5.58 -26.42 -20.00
C PRO A 109 4.54 -26.34 -21.12
N GLU A 110 3.83 -27.42 -21.36
CA GLU A 110 2.75 -27.52 -22.36
C GLU A 110 1.64 -26.52 -22.15
N GLU A 111 1.44 -26.03 -20.92
CA GLU A 111 0.41 -25.03 -20.57
C GLU A 111 0.81 -23.61 -20.99
N LEU A 112 2.05 -23.36 -21.41
CA LEU A 112 2.53 -22.02 -21.78
C LEU A 112 1.63 -21.27 -22.76
N PRO A 113 1.16 -21.86 -23.88
CA PRO A 113 0.32 -21.14 -24.84
C PRO A 113 -0.99 -20.63 -24.20
N ARG A 114 -1.62 -21.48 -23.37
CA ARG A 114 -2.87 -21.13 -22.69
C ARG A 114 -2.68 -20.07 -21.61
N LEU A 115 -1.59 -20.17 -20.85
CA LEU A 115 -1.26 -19.20 -19.79
C LEU A 115 -0.84 -17.83 -20.36
N LEU A 116 -0.31 -17.77 -21.59
CA LEU A 116 0.06 -16.52 -22.26
C LEU A 116 -1.16 -15.72 -22.77
N GLU A 117 -2.24 -16.41 -23.10
CA GLU A 117 -3.39 -15.81 -23.78
C GLU A 117 -3.97 -14.58 -23.07
N PRO A 118 -4.25 -14.56 -21.75
CA PRO A 118 -4.78 -13.36 -21.07
C PRO A 118 -3.83 -12.17 -21.10
N LEU A 119 -2.51 -12.42 -21.07
CA LEU A 119 -1.50 -11.35 -21.15
C LEU A 119 -1.48 -10.71 -22.54
N VAL A 120 -1.53 -11.54 -23.58
CA VAL A 120 -1.53 -11.09 -24.99
C VAL A 120 -2.79 -10.30 -25.31
N LYS A 121 -3.95 -10.75 -24.80
CA LYS A 121 -5.23 -10.03 -24.91
C LYS A 121 -5.28 -8.74 -24.10
N GLY A 122 -4.31 -8.50 -23.24
CA GLY A 122 -4.27 -7.32 -22.37
C GLY A 122 -5.25 -7.42 -21.18
N GLU A 123 -5.73 -8.61 -20.84
CA GLU A 123 -6.65 -8.86 -19.72
C GLU A 123 -5.93 -9.01 -18.39
N ALA A 124 -4.63 -9.37 -18.41
CA ALA A 124 -3.79 -9.59 -17.23
C ALA A 124 -2.46 -8.86 -17.32
N ASP A 125 -1.87 -8.60 -16.15
CA ASP A 125 -0.49 -8.15 -15.97
C ASP A 125 0.39 -9.28 -15.39
N LEU A 126 -0.26 -10.25 -14.74
CA LEU A 126 0.30 -11.51 -14.26
C LEU A 126 -0.73 -12.63 -14.47
N VAL A 127 -0.28 -13.76 -15.02
CA VAL A 127 -1.04 -15.01 -15.03
C VAL A 127 -0.38 -16.00 -14.07
N LEU A 128 -1.18 -16.54 -13.16
CA LEU A 128 -0.79 -17.55 -12.18
C LEU A 128 -1.43 -18.89 -12.56
N GLY A 129 -0.59 -19.88 -12.80
CA GLY A 129 -1.05 -21.26 -12.95
C GLY A 129 -1.41 -21.83 -11.57
N SER A 130 -2.70 -22.05 -11.30
CA SER A 130 -3.17 -22.52 -10.00
C SER A 130 -3.49 -24.02 -10.02
N ARG A 131 -3.00 -24.72 -9.00
CA ARG A 131 -3.31 -26.14 -8.73
C ARG A 131 -4.57 -26.29 -7.87
N MET A 132 -5.03 -25.19 -7.27
CA MET A 132 -6.11 -25.18 -6.27
C MET A 132 -7.41 -24.61 -6.83
N LEU A 133 -7.41 -24.08 -8.06
CA LEU A 133 -8.57 -23.41 -8.68
C LEU A 133 -9.70 -24.42 -8.95
N GLU A 134 -9.37 -25.62 -9.42
CA GLU A 134 -10.34 -26.70 -9.62
C GLU A 134 -10.40 -27.60 -8.38
N PRO A 135 -11.62 -27.79 -7.81
CA PRO A 135 -11.79 -28.63 -6.63
C PRO A 135 -11.29 -30.08 -6.84
N GLY A 136 -10.42 -30.54 -5.95
CA GLY A 136 -9.91 -31.92 -5.95
C GLY A 136 -8.74 -32.19 -6.92
N GLN A 137 -8.44 -31.32 -7.87
CA GLN A 137 -7.39 -31.48 -8.89
C GLN A 137 -6.02 -31.70 -8.24
N ALA A 138 -5.66 -30.85 -7.26
CA ALA A 138 -4.39 -30.95 -6.55
C ALA A 138 -4.21 -32.33 -5.86
N ARG A 139 -5.26 -32.87 -5.27
CA ARG A 139 -5.24 -34.17 -4.61
C ARG A 139 -5.13 -35.33 -5.60
N LYS A 140 -5.84 -35.25 -6.72
CA LYS A 140 -5.75 -36.22 -7.84
C LYS A 140 -4.34 -36.27 -8.43
N GLY A 141 -3.65 -35.11 -8.49
CA GLY A 141 -2.26 -34.99 -8.93
C GLY A 141 -1.21 -35.39 -7.90
N GLY A 142 -1.61 -36.00 -6.77
CA GLY A 142 -0.70 -36.56 -5.77
C GLY A 142 -0.26 -35.57 -4.66
N MET A 143 -0.83 -34.35 -4.58
CA MET A 143 -0.48 -33.41 -3.51
C MET A 143 -0.76 -34.01 -2.13
N PRO A 144 0.25 -34.09 -1.22
CA PRO A 144 0.06 -34.57 0.14
C PRO A 144 -0.98 -33.74 0.92
N LEU A 145 -1.77 -34.40 1.78
CA LEU A 145 -2.87 -33.76 2.52
C LEU A 145 -2.41 -32.56 3.35
N TYR A 146 -1.27 -32.68 4.03
CA TYR A 146 -0.72 -31.58 4.83
C TYR A 146 -0.31 -30.37 3.99
N LYS A 147 0.22 -30.59 2.77
CA LYS A 147 0.54 -29.50 1.83
C LYS A 147 -0.73 -28.83 1.31
N TRP A 148 -1.75 -29.63 0.97
CA TRP A 148 -3.05 -29.12 0.52
C TRP A 148 -3.72 -28.27 1.61
N LEU A 149 -3.77 -28.78 2.87
CA LEU A 149 -4.36 -28.05 3.99
C LEU A 149 -3.56 -26.79 4.31
N GLY A 150 -2.23 -26.90 4.37
CA GLY A 150 -1.34 -25.77 4.61
C GLY A 150 -1.50 -24.65 3.57
N ASN A 151 -1.58 -25.03 2.29
CA ASN A 151 -1.84 -24.08 1.19
C ASN A 151 -3.17 -23.36 1.40
N ARG A 152 -4.26 -24.07 1.70
CA ARG A 152 -5.59 -23.46 1.93
C ARG A 152 -5.60 -22.51 3.12
N VAL A 153 -5.00 -22.91 4.24
CA VAL A 153 -4.94 -22.08 5.46
C VAL A 153 -4.15 -20.80 5.17
N LEU A 154 -2.97 -20.91 4.58
CA LEU A 154 -2.14 -19.74 4.25
C LEU A 154 -2.81 -18.83 3.22
N SER A 155 -3.37 -19.40 2.15
CA SER A 155 -4.05 -18.59 1.12
C SER A 155 -5.30 -17.89 1.66
N THR A 156 -6.06 -18.54 2.56
CA THR A 156 -7.21 -17.90 3.23
C THR A 156 -6.77 -16.74 4.09
N MET A 157 -5.70 -16.90 4.88
CA MET A 157 -5.12 -15.85 5.71
C MET A 157 -4.62 -14.67 4.81
N GLN A 158 -3.88 -15.00 3.75
CA GLN A 158 -3.36 -13.99 2.82
C GLN A 158 -4.50 -13.21 2.16
N ASN A 159 -5.52 -13.88 1.64
CA ASN A 159 -6.70 -13.24 1.06
C ASN A 159 -7.38 -12.29 2.05
N ALA A 160 -7.59 -12.74 3.30
CA ALA A 160 -8.23 -11.93 4.33
C ALA A 160 -7.42 -10.66 4.66
N LEU A 161 -6.09 -10.79 4.77
CA LEU A 161 -5.20 -9.67 5.10
C LEU A 161 -4.88 -8.78 3.89
N LEU A 162 -4.88 -9.31 2.67
CA LEU A 162 -4.54 -8.57 1.47
C LEU A 162 -5.76 -8.00 0.72
N GLY A 163 -6.97 -8.42 1.09
CA GLY A 163 -8.20 -8.01 0.42
C GLY A 163 -8.31 -8.62 -0.98
N SER A 164 -7.84 -9.85 -1.17
CA SER A 164 -7.83 -10.56 -2.45
C SER A 164 -8.67 -11.84 -2.40
N SER A 165 -8.78 -12.55 -3.53
CA SER A 165 -9.58 -13.77 -3.68
C SER A 165 -8.86 -14.85 -4.47
N LEU A 166 -7.52 -14.92 -4.40
CA LEU A 166 -6.74 -15.90 -5.12
C LEU A 166 -6.97 -17.31 -4.56
N SER A 167 -7.02 -18.30 -5.43
CA SER A 167 -7.19 -19.71 -5.05
C SER A 167 -5.94 -20.26 -4.36
N GLU A 168 -4.74 -19.81 -4.77
CA GLU A 168 -3.48 -20.08 -4.08
C GLU A 168 -2.44 -18.99 -4.33
N PHE A 169 -1.47 -18.85 -3.37
CA PHE A 169 -0.33 -17.93 -3.48
C PHE A 169 1.00 -18.66 -3.76
N HIS A 170 1.00 -19.99 -3.71
CA HIS A 170 2.22 -20.80 -3.57
C HIS A 170 2.58 -21.59 -4.83
N SER A 171 1.92 -21.30 -5.96
CA SER A 171 2.32 -21.86 -7.25
C SER A 171 3.46 -21.07 -7.84
N GLY A 172 4.51 -21.76 -8.31
CA GLY A 172 5.65 -21.16 -8.99
C GLY A 172 5.47 -20.99 -10.50
N TYR A 173 4.35 -21.45 -11.09
CA TYR A 173 4.14 -21.28 -12.52
C TYR A 173 3.49 -19.95 -12.83
N ARG A 174 4.27 -19.01 -13.32
CA ARG A 174 3.89 -17.60 -13.46
C ARG A 174 4.37 -17.00 -14.75
N ILE A 175 3.53 -16.19 -15.37
CA ILE A 175 3.89 -15.43 -16.56
C ILE A 175 3.57 -13.96 -16.30
N TYR A 176 4.56 -13.10 -16.51
CA TYR A 176 4.47 -11.68 -16.22
C TYR A 176 4.52 -10.85 -17.49
N ARG A 177 3.74 -9.77 -17.53
CA ARG A 177 4.01 -8.65 -18.42
C ARG A 177 5.25 -7.92 -17.89
N VAL A 178 6.31 -7.85 -18.69
CA VAL A 178 7.60 -7.27 -18.27
C VAL A 178 7.47 -5.80 -17.89
N ALA A 179 6.64 -5.03 -18.59
CA ALA A 179 6.38 -3.63 -18.27
C ALA A 179 5.71 -3.44 -16.88
N ALA A 180 4.85 -4.38 -16.45
CA ALA A 180 4.25 -4.36 -15.11
C ALA A 180 5.30 -4.74 -14.04
N LEU A 181 6.06 -5.79 -14.30
CA LEU A 181 7.14 -6.26 -13.43
C LEU A 181 8.23 -5.20 -13.21
N ALA A 182 8.58 -4.44 -14.24
CA ALA A 182 9.60 -3.39 -14.18
C ALA A 182 9.24 -2.22 -13.25
N ARG A 183 7.93 -2.03 -12.96
CA ARG A 183 7.44 -1.00 -12.03
C ARG A 183 7.62 -1.38 -10.56
N LEU A 184 7.86 -2.65 -10.27
CA LEU A 184 7.89 -3.17 -8.91
C LEU A 184 9.33 -3.26 -8.39
N PRO A 185 9.55 -2.99 -7.09
CA PRO A 185 10.85 -3.12 -6.46
C PRO A 185 11.16 -4.59 -6.07
N PHE A 186 10.91 -5.55 -6.97
CA PHE A 186 11.07 -6.99 -6.70
C PHE A 186 12.49 -7.38 -6.31
N THR A 187 13.48 -6.55 -6.63
CA THR A 187 14.88 -6.76 -6.22
C THR A 187 15.07 -6.63 -4.70
N LEU A 188 14.14 -5.95 -4.00
CA LEU A 188 14.13 -5.82 -2.53
C LEU A 188 13.47 -7.02 -1.83
N ASN A 189 12.86 -7.92 -2.57
CA ASN A 189 12.25 -9.13 -2.04
C ASN A 189 13.30 -10.10 -1.53
N THR A 190 12.87 -11.10 -0.75
CA THR A 190 13.75 -12.16 -0.27
C THR A 190 14.41 -12.94 -1.41
N ASN A 191 15.51 -13.61 -1.09
CA ASN A 191 16.10 -14.61 -1.99
C ASN A 191 15.58 -16.03 -1.73
N ASP A 192 14.77 -16.23 -0.70
CA ASP A 192 14.20 -17.52 -0.28
C ASP A 192 12.86 -17.81 -0.99
N PHE A 193 12.21 -18.91 -0.68
CA PHE A 193 10.99 -19.43 -1.33
C PHE A 193 9.77 -18.52 -1.18
N HIS A 194 9.66 -17.72 -0.11
CA HIS A 194 8.53 -16.80 0.07
C HIS A 194 8.61 -15.53 -0.81
N PHE A 195 9.64 -15.42 -1.68
CA PHE A 195 9.65 -14.45 -2.79
C PHE A 195 8.35 -14.46 -3.58
N ASP A 196 7.81 -15.64 -3.82
CA ASP A 196 6.55 -15.84 -4.55
C ASP A 196 5.35 -15.15 -3.88
N SER A 197 5.31 -15.11 -2.57
CA SER A 197 4.30 -14.35 -1.84
C SER A 197 4.56 -12.84 -1.89
N GLU A 198 5.82 -12.42 -1.75
CA GLU A 198 6.17 -11.00 -1.76
C GLU A 198 5.86 -10.32 -3.10
N ILE A 199 6.15 -10.98 -4.21
CA ILE A 199 5.87 -10.41 -5.54
C ILE A 199 4.36 -10.33 -5.81
N LEU A 200 3.55 -11.30 -5.36
CA LEU A 200 2.09 -11.22 -5.43
C LEU A 200 1.53 -10.07 -4.58
N ILE A 201 2.06 -9.87 -3.37
CA ILE A 201 1.73 -8.72 -2.52
C ILE A 201 2.02 -7.41 -3.25
N GLN A 202 3.15 -7.32 -3.95
CA GLN A 202 3.50 -6.15 -4.75
C GLN A 202 2.54 -5.92 -5.92
N PHE A 203 2.15 -6.97 -6.65
CA PHE A 203 1.17 -6.88 -7.73
C PHE A 203 -0.19 -6.40 -7.22
N LEU A 204 -0.68 -6.98 -6.11
CA LEU A 204 -1.93 -6.57 -5.46
C LEU A 204 -1.87 -5.12 -4.97
N GLY A 205 -0.77 -4.74 -4.31
CA GLY A 205 -0.56 -3.39 -3.79
C GLY A 205 -0.46 -2.32 -4.89
N ALA A 206 0.06 -2.68 -6.06
CA ALA A 206 0.14 -1.81 -7.23
C ALA A 206 -1.16 -1.75 -8.06
N GLY A 207 -2.21 -2.48 -7.67
CA GLY A 207 -3.47 -2.56 -8.41
C GLY A 207 -3.35 -3.23 -9.78
N LEU A 208 -2.34 -4.09 -9.96
CA LEU A 208 -2.11 -4.82 -11.22
C LEU A 208 -3.02 -6.04 -11.31
N ARG A 209 -3.45 -6.37 -12.53
CA ARG A 209 -4.43 -7.43 -12.77
C ARG A 209 -3.78 -8.81 -12.75
N ILE A 210 -4.26 -9.67 -11.84
CA ILE A 210 -3.84 -11.06 -11.71
C ILE A 210 -4.99 -11.95 -12.21
N VAL A 211 -4.67 -12.87 -13.13
CA VAL A 211 -5.60 -13.89 -13.61
C VAL A 211 -5.07 -15.26 -13.22
N GLU A 212 -5.92 -16.10 -12.67
CA GLU A 212 -5.60 -17.50 -12.37
C GLU A 212 -6.16 -18.42 -13.45
N LEU A 213 -5.36 -19.38 -13.89
CA LEU A 213 -5.79 -20.47 -14.76
C LEU A 213 -5.43 -21.80 -14.10
N PRO A 214 -6.30 -22.84 -14.19
CA PRO A 214 -6.00 -24.13 -13.62
C PRO A 214 -4.83 -24.78 -14.36
N ILE A 215 -3.93 -25.45 -13.64
CA ILE A 215 -2.84 -26.23 -14.21
C ILE A 215 -2.84 -27.64 -13.65
N PRO A 216 -2.37 -28.64 -14.41
CA PRO A 216 -2.20 -29.98 -13.89
C PRO A 216 -1.21 -29.99 -12.73
N THR A 217 -1.48 -30.83 -11.74
CA THR A 217 -0.63 -31.05 -10.59
C THR A 217 0.07 -32.38 -10.75
N TYR A 218 1.38 -32.39 -10.60
CA TYR A 218 2.17 -33.60 -10.56
C TYR A 218 3.10 -33.58 -9.35
N TYR A 219 3.01 -34.58 -8.52
CA TYR A 219 3.91 -34.88 -7.43
C TYR A 219 4.49 -36.27 -7.66
N GLY A 220 5.75 -36.32 -8.10
CA GLY A 220 6.48 -37.54 -8.39
C GLY A 220 7.75 -37.66 -7.53
N ASP A 221 8.87 -37.99 -8.15
CA ASP A 221 10.14 -38.26 -7.49
C ASP A 221 10.99 -37.00 -7.24
N GLU A 222 10.42 -35.79 -7.36
CA GLU A 222 11.12 -34.54 -7.15
C GLU A 222 11.50 -34.32 -5.67
N ILE A 223 12.72 -33.80 -5.46
CA ILE A 223 13.21 -33.46 -4.11
C ILE A 223 12.65 -32.10 -3.69
N CYS A 224 11.79 -32.09 -2.69
CA CYS A 224 11.28 -30.86 -2.11
C CYS A 224 12.29 -30.28 -1.10
N TYR A 225 12.96 -29.20 -1.45
CA TYR A 225 13.90 -28.49 -0.58
C TYR A 225 13.25 -27.54 0.42
N VAL A 226 11.92 -27.38 0.39
CA VAL A 226 11.19 -26.42 1.22
C VAL A 226 10.90 -26.98 2.60
N ASN A 227 11.43 -26.35 3.65
CA ASN A 227 10.96 -26.59 5.01
C ASN A 227 9.59 -25.95 5.21
N GLY A 228 8.53 -26.75 5.26
CA GLY A 228 7.14 -26.25 5.26
C GLY A 228 6.78 -25.36 6.46
N LEU A 229 7.30 -25.63 7.66
CA LEU A 229 7.02 -24.81 8.86
C LEU A 229 7.74 -23.45 8.78
N LYS A 230 9.03 -23.45 8.38
CA LYS A 230 9.77 -22.20 8.15
C LYS A 230 9.06 -21.37 7.09
N TYR A 231 8.70 -21.98 5.96
CA TYR A 231 7.98 -21.33 4.89
C TYR A 231 6.66 -20.72 5.34
N ALA A 232 5.83 -21.47 6.07
CA ALA A 232 4.55 -20.98 6.58
C ALA A 232 4.73 -19.77 7.52
N ARG A 233 5.71 -19.82 8.43
CA ARG A 233 6.06 -18.72 9.31
C ARG A 233 6.50 -17.49 8.50
N ASP A 234 7.37 -17.65 7.50
CA ASP A 234 7.93 -16.57 6.73
C ASP A 234 6.85 -15.92 5.83
N VAL A 235 5.94 -16.71 5.24
CA VAL A 235 4.74 -16.23 4.53
C VAL A 235 3.80 -15.46 5.46
N ALA A 236 3.53 -15.98 6.66
CA ALA A 236 2.69 -15.29 7.64
C ALA A 236 3.33 -13.94 8.05
N ALA A 237 4.62 -13.95 8.36
CA ALA A 237 5.35 -12.75 8.76
C ALA A 237 5.33 -11.68 7.66
N VAL A 238 5.61 -12.03 6.42
CA VAL A 238 5.62 -11.06 5.30
C VAL A 238 4.23 -10.52 4.99
N THR A 239 3.19 -11.33 5.12
CA THR A 239 1.80 -10.90 4.93
C THR A 239 1.38 -9.91 6.02
N LEU A 240 1.72 -10.18 7.29
CA LEU A 240 1.48 -9.26 8.41
C LEU A 240 2.28 -7.96 8.27
N GLN A 241 3.54 -8.03 7.83
CA GLN A 241 4.35 -6.84 7.54
C GLN A 241 3.72 -5.97 6.44
N SER A 242 3.20 -6.59 5.38
CA SER A 242 2.47 -5.87 4.33
C SER A 242 1.18 -5.22 4.85
N ALA A 243 0.45 -5.91 5.72
CA ALA A 243 -0.73 -5.35 6.36
C ALA A 243 -0.39 -4.16 7.27
N ALA A 244 0.67 -4.27 8.08
CA ALA A 244 1.17 -3.18 8.92
C ALA A 244 1.67 -1.99 8.08
N HIS A 245 2.32 -2.26 6.94
CA HIS A 245 2.73 -1.22 5.98
C HIS A 245 1.51 -0.44 5.44
N ARG A 246 0.46 -1.13 5.02
CA ARG A 246 -0.77 -0.48 4.53
C ARG A 246 -1.53 0.32 5.59
N LEU A 247 -1.38 -0.05 6.87
CA LEU A 247 -1.90 0.72 8.00
C LEU A 247 -1.03 1.94 8.34
N GLY A 248 0.14 2.10 7.72
CA GLY A 248 1.10 3.15 8.06
C GLY A 248 1.78 2.94 9.43
N ILE A 249 1.76 1.70 9.96
CA ILE A 249 2.39 1.34 11.25
C ILE A 249 3.85 0.95 11.05
N LEU A 250 4.13 0.15 9.99
CA LEU A 250 5.48 -0.36 9.71
C LEU A 250 5.81 -0.14 8.23
N TYR A 251 6.66 0.84 7.94
CA TYR A 251 7.08 1.08 6.56
C TYR A 251 8.03 -0.01 6.06
N GLN A 252 7.70 -0.56 4.89
CA GLN A 252 8.52 -1.53 4.17
C GLN A 252 8.70 -1.05 2.71
N ARG A 253 9.90 -0.62 2.36
CA ARG A 253 10.20 -0.08 1.01
C ARG A 253 9.78 -1.01 -0.12
N ARG A 254 9.89 -2.33 0.08
CA ARG A 254 9.49 -3.35 -0.91
C ARG A 254 7.98 -3.38 -1.19
N PHE A 255 7.13 -2.89 -0.27
CA PHE A 255 5.67 -2.83 -0.43
C PHE A 255 5.18 -1.44 -0.82
N ASP A 256 6.08 -0.49 -0.96
CA ASP A 256 5.79 0.85 -1.44
C ASP A 256 5.72 0.84 -2.98
N VAL A 257 4.61 0.34 -3.49
CA VAL A 257 4.37 0.06 -4.92
C VAL A 257 3.20 0.84 -5.52
N GLY A 258 2.54 1.66 -4.70
CA GLY A 258 1.46 2.54 -5.17
C GLY A 258 1.95 3.59 -6.17
N PRO A 259 1.05 4.22 -6.93
CA PRO A 259 1.41 5.35 -7.76
C PRO A 259 2.11 6.43 -6.92
N GLU A 260 3.11 7.08 -7.48
CA GLU A 260 3.86 8.16 -6.79
C GLU A 260 2.95 9.33 -6.37
N ASP A 261 1.85 9.53 -7.09
CA ASP A 261 0.83 10.54 -6.82
C ASP A 261 -0.27 10.09 -5.83
N ASN A 262 0.00 9.15 -4.93
CA ASN A 262 -0.94 8.78 -3.85
C ASN A 262 -1.13 9.91 -2.80
N THR A 263 -0.95 11.16 -3.18
CA THR A 263 -1.43 12.35 -2.47
C THR A 263 -2.96 12.49 -2.51
N HIS A 264 -3.67 11.58 -3.16
CA HIS A 264 -5.12 11.51 -3.07
C HIS A 264 -5.52 10.96 -1.70
N TYR A 265 -5.51 11.85 -0.71
CA TYR A 265 -6.23 11.67 0.55
C TYR A 265 -7.74 11.62 0.25
N GLY A 266 -8.20 10.47 -0.25
CA GLY A 266 -9.61 10.26 -0.53
C GLY A 266 -10.47 10.47 0.71
N LEU A 267 -11.67 10.99 0.53
CA LEU A 267 -12.64 11.18 1.59
C LEU A 267 -12.92 9.84 2.31
N LYS A 268 -12.65 9.79 3.62
CA LYS A 268 -12.88 8.60 4.47
C LYS A 268 -14.33 8.61 4.93
N GLN A 269 -15.24 8.03 4.15
CA GLN A 269 -16.67 7.90 4.45
C GLN A 269 -17.08 6.45 4.73
N GLY A 270 -18.25 6.25 5.32
CA GLY A 270 -18.82 4.93 5.62
C GLY A 270 -18.35 4.31 6.94
N TYR A 271 -17.42 4.95 7.65
CA TYR A 271 -16.97 4.56 8.99
C TYR A 271 -16.50 5.77 9.80
N VAL A 272 -16.34 5.60 11.12
CA VAL A 272 -15.88 6.68 12.01
C VAL A 272 -14.45 7.08 11.63
N SER A 273 -14.31 8.27 11.10
CA SER A 273 -13.07 8.88 10.66
C SER A 273 -13.03 10.36 11.03
N ILE A 274 -11.86 10.99 10.94
CA ILE A 274 -11.74 12.45 11.16
C ILE A 274 -12.64 13.25 10.21
N HIS A 275 -12.76 12.81 8.95
CA HIS A 275 -13.58 13.49 7.96
C HIS A 275 -15.08 13.41 8.31
N SER A 276 -15.59 12.20 8.62
CA SER A 276 -16.99 12.04 9.00
C SER A 276 -17.32 12.85 10.27
N MET A 277 -16.42 12.82 11.27
CA MET A 277 -16.62 13.59 12.51
C MET A 277 -16.59 15.10 12.28
N ALA A 278 -15.70 15.60 11.41
CA ALA A 278 -15.64 17.03 11.09
C ALA A 278 -16.89 17.49 10.32
N ILE A 279 -17.33 16.71 9.33
CA ILE A 279 -18.56 16.99 8.56
C ILE A 279 -19.78 16.98 9.48
N ASP A 280 -19.89 16.02 10.40
CA ASP A 280 -20.99 15.90 11.34
C ASP A 280 -21.05 17.08 12.34
N ALA A 281 -19.90 17.57 12.79
CA ALA A 281 -19.77 18.67 13.74
C ALA A 281 -20.16 20.04 13.17
N VAL A 282 -20.12 20.21 11.85
CA VAL A 282 -20.55 21.45 11.19
C VAL A 282 -22.07 21.39 10.95
N PRO A 283 -22.85 22.35 11.43
CA PRO A 283 -24.31 22.42 11.16
C PRO A 283 -24.58 22.66 9.67
N ALA A 284 -25.75 22.21 9.19
CA ALA A 284 -26.19 22.53 7.83
C ALA A 284 -26.29 24.05 7.65
N HIS A 285 -25.98 24.51 6.43
CA HIS A 285 -25.97 25.95 6.08
C HIS A 285 -24.93 26.78 6.87
N GLY A 286 -23.94 26.13 7.50
CA GLY A 286 -22.84 26.81 8.18
C GLY A 286 -21.85 27.45 7.21
N ARG A 287 -21.16 28.51 7.69
CA ARG A 287 -20.04 29.11 6.95
C ARG A 287 -18.71 28.53 7.45
N VAL A 288 -17.95 27.89 6.55
CA VAL A 288 -16.79 27.08 6.88
C VAL A 288 -15.59 27.52 6.06
N ILE A 289 -14.41 27.56 6.69
CA ILE A 289 -13.14 27.63 5.97
C ILE A 289 -12.30 26.39 6.32
N ASP A 290 -11.84 25.68 5.28
CA ASP A 290 -11.03 24.47 5.41
C ASP A 290 -9.57 24.81 5.06
N LEU A 291 -8.71 24.79 6.08
CA LEU A 291 -7.30 25.16 5.98
C LEU A 291 -6.48 23.88 5.74
N GLY A 292 -5.91 23.75 4.54
CA GLY A 292 -5.24 22.55 4.06
C GLY A 292 -6.23 21.52 3.51
N ALA A 293 -7.14 21.96 2.64
CA ALA A 293 -8.26 21.17 2.14
C ALA A 293 -7.84 19.96 1.26
N GLY A 294 -6.58 19.89 0.82
CA GLY A 294 -6.08 18.84 -0.07
C GLY A 294 -6.92 18.74 -1.35
N PRO A 295 -7.41 17.55 -1.74
CA PRO A 295 -8.22 17.40 -2.96
C PRO A 295 -9.68 17.90 -2.82
N GLY A 296 -10.09 18.49 -1.68
CA GLY A 296 -11.39 19.10 -1.48
C GLY A 296 -12.54 18.13 -1.15
N GLY A 297 -12.26 16.91 -0.75
CA GLY A 297 -13.30 15.92 -0.46
C GLY A 297 -14.24 16.33 0.70
N VAL A 298 -13.69 16.91 1.78
CA VAL A 298 -14.48 17.43 2.92
C VAL A 298 -15.27 18.66 2.48
N ALA A 299 -14.66 19.57 1.73
CA ALA A 299 -15.32 20.76 1.20
C ALA A 299 -16.55 20.39 0.35
N ARG A 300 -16.42 19.39 -0.55
CA ARG A 300 -17.55 18.88 -1.34
C ARG A 300 -18.69 18.39 -0.46
N ALA A 301 -18.41 17.54 0.51
CA ALA A 301 -19.42 16.98 1.42
C ALA A 301 -20.13 18.07 2.25
N LEU A 302 -19.42 19.15 2.61
CA LEU A 302 -20.01 20.30 3.31
C LEU A 302 -20.88 21.14 2.38
N ILE A 303 -20.51 21.32 1.11
CA ILE A 303 -21.34 21.98 0.10
C ILE A 303 -22.63 21.18 -0.14
N GLU A 304 -22.55 19.86 -0.25
CA GLU A 304 -23.71 18.97 -0.34
C GLU A 304 -24.63 19.08 0.89
N LYS A 305 -24.07 19.42 2.06
CA LYS A 305 -24.81 19.73 3.30
C LYS A 305 -25.43 21.15 3.31
N GLY A 306 -25.23 21.93 2.24
CA GLY A 306 -25.71 23.29 2.08
C GLY A 306 -24.84 24.36 2.74
N CYS A 307 -23.59 24.04 3.11
CA CYS A 307 -22.68 25.00 3.71
C CYS A 307 -22.07 25.95 2.67
N GLU A 308 -21.77 27.17 3.10
CA GLU A 308 -20.88 28.09 2.37
C GLU A 308 -19.43 27.78 2.74
N VAL A 309 -18.62 27.35 1.75
CA VAL A 309 -17.27 26.81 2.00
C VAL A 309 -16.21 27.63 1.29
N ALA A 310 -15.16 27.98 2.03
CA ALA A 310 -13.88 28.41 1.46
C ALA A 310 -12.79 27.37 1.77
N VAL A 311 -11.79 27.31 0.92
CA VAL A 311 -10.65 26.40 1.08
C VAL A 311 -9.32 27.15 0.92
N VAL A 312 -8.33 26.76 1.72
CA VAL A 312 -6.96 27.25 1.63
C VAL A 312 -6.05 26.06 1.45
N ASP A 313 -5.24 26.03 0.38
CA ASP A 313 -4.24 25.01 0.16
C ASP A 313 -3.07 25.57 -0.65
N LYS A 314 -1.87 24.98 -0.50
CA LYS A 314 -0.69 25.34 -1.29
C LYS A 314 -0.72 24.77 -2.70
N HIS A 315 -1.56 23.78 -2.96
CA HIS A 315 -1.79 23.18 -4.27
C HIS A 315 -3.18 23.57 -4.78
N ALA A 316 -3.33 23.61 -6.09
CA ALA A 316 -4.65 23.85 -6.67
C ALA A 316 -5.60 22.72 -6.20
N VAL A 317 -6.61 23.10 -5.44
CA VAL A 317 -7.70 22.19 -5.06
C VAL A 317 -8.34 21.68 -6.35
N ALA A 318 -8.53 20.37 -6.45
CA ALA A 318 -9.00 19.75 -7.68
C ALA A 318 -10.21 20.51 -8.24
N SER A 319 -10.17 20.81 -9.53
CA SER A 319 -11.18 21.58 -10.30
C SER A 319 -12.61 20.97 -10.26
N GLU A 320 -12.78 19.90 -9.52
CA GLU A 320 -14.03 19.17 -9.31
C GLU A 320 -14.97 19.80 -8.28
N VAL A 321 -14.48 20.75 -7.44
CA VAL A 321 -15.33 21.43 -6.45
C VAL A 321 -15.79 22.75 -7.06
N LYS A 322 -17.01 22.78 -7.59
CA LYS A 322 -17.68 24.02 -8.06
C LYS A 322 -18.21 24.81 -6.85
N ASP A 323 -18.34 26.12 -7.03
CA ASP A 323 -18.95 27.02 -6.02
C ASP A 323 -18.19 27.10 -4.70
N VAL A 324 -16.84 27.00 -4.73
CA VAL A 324 -15.97 27.17 -3.56
C VAL A 324 -15.02 28.35 -3.77
N HIS A 325 -14.82 29.14 -2.71
CA HIS A 325 -13.78 30.18 -2.73
C HIS A 325 -12.42 29.56 -2.38
N VAL A 326 -11.49 29.59 -3.32
CA VAL A 326 -10.16 28.97 -3.18
C VAL A 326 -9.10 30.05 -2.94
N PHE A 327 -8.35 29.92 -1.85
CA PHE A 327 -7.14 30.68 -1.60
C PHE A 327 -5.93 29.75 -1.83
N LEU A 328 -5.10 30.06 -2.82
CA LEU A 328 -3.85 29.35 -3.08
C LEU A 328 -2.76 29.92 -2.19
N GLN A 329 -2.44 29.24 -1.10
CA GLN A 329 -1.47 29.74 -0.10
C GLN A 329 -0.83 28.61 0.70
N ASP A 330 0.48 28.77 1.00
CA ASP A 330 1.17 27.96 2.01
C ASP A 330 0.80 28.49 3.42
N LEU A 331 0.35 27.58 4.29
CA LEU A 331 -0.05 27.94 5.67
C LEU A 331 1.13 28.26 6.59
N ASP A 332 2.37 27.98 6.19
CA ASP A 332 3.57 28.46 6.89
C ASP A 332 3.82 29.95 6.64
N ASP A 333 3.24 30.54 5.60
CA ASP A 333 3.35 31.95 5.29
C ASP A 333 2.30 32.81 6.03
N PRO A 334 2.49 34.15 6.13
CA PRO A 334 1.48 35.02 6.68
C PRO A 334 0.15 34.91 5.92
N PRO A 335 -1.02 34.77 6.62
CA PRO A 335 -2.28 34.54 5.97
C PRO A 335 -2.74 35.73 5.10
N VAL A 336 -3.08 35.44 3.84
CA VAL A 336 -3.73 36.39 2.92
C VAL A 336 -5.25 36.20 2.86
N PHE A 337 -5.78 35.20 3.56
CA PHE A 337 -7.20 34.93 3.70
C PHE A 337 -7.76 35.57 4.99
N ASP A 338 -9.05 35.89 4.98
CA ASP A 338 -9.77 36.40 6.16
C ASP A 338 -10.70 35.31 6.70
N THR A 339 -10.58 34.99 7.97
CA THR A 339 -11.43 34.02 8.66
C THR A 339 -12.70 34.65 9.25
N LYS A 340 -12.84 35.98 9.26
CA LYS A 340 -14.00 36.69 9.90
C LYS A 340 -15.35 36.22 9.38
N PRO A 341 -15.56 35.97 8.08
CA PRO A 341 -16.86 35.53 7.57
C PRO A 341 -17.31 34.16 8.09
N TYR A 342 -16.37 33.29 8.52
CA TYR A 342 -16.60 31.87 8.79
C TYR A 342 -16.77 31.62 10.29
N GLN A 343 -17.76 30.79 10.67
CA GLN A 343 -17.99 30.37 12.05
C GLN A 343 -17.20 29.09 12.39
N HIS A 344 -16.94 28.25 11.40
CA HIS A 344 -16.24 26.98 11.54
C HIS A 344 -14.94 27.00 10.77
N ILE A 345 -13.86 26.61 11.43
CA ILE A 345 -12.51 26.54 10.86
C ILE A 345 -12.05 25.11 11.00
N LEU A 346 -11.71 24.48 9.88
CA LEU A 346 -11.20 23.12 9.85
C LEU A 346 -9.69 23.13 9.63
N ILE A 347 -8.96 22.30 10.39
CA ILE A 347 -7.51 22.08 10.31
C ILE A 347 -7.33 20.57 10.44
N LEU A 348 -7.57 19.84 9.35
CA LEU A 348 -7.67 18.39 9.36
C LEU A 348 -6.37 17.75 8.86
N ASP A 349 -5.60 17.15 9.77
CA ASP A 349 -4.28 16.55 9.48
C ASP A 349 -3.34 17.56 8.77
N VAL A 350 -3.22 18.76 9.30
CA VAL A 350 -2.43 19.87 8.77
C VAL A 350 -1.36 20.34 9.75
N ILE A 351 -1.71 20.46 11.03
CA ILE A 351 -0.85 21.07 12.05
C ILE A 351 0.50 20.35 12.22
N GLU A 352 0.53 19.05 11.95
CA GLU A 352 1.73 18.22 11.97
C GLU A 352 2.68 18.47 10.79
N HIS A 353 2.18 19.04 9.69
CA HIS A 353 2.96 19.36 8.50
C HIS A 353 3.61 20.75 8.58
N LEU A 354 3.11 21.62 9.44
CA LEU A 354 3.61 22.98 9.58
C LEU A 354 5.02 23.01 10.21
N ARG A 355 5.89 23.84 9.66
CA ARG A 355 7.24 24.05 10.20
C ARG A 355 7.19 24.75 11.56
N ASN A 356 6.24 25.68 11.73
CA ASN A 356 6.04 26.42 12.97
C ASN A 356 4.54 26.51 13.31
N PRO A 357 3.93 25.44 13.88
CA PRO A 357 2.53 25.43 14.28
C PRO A 357 2.20 26.48 15.34
N GLU A 358 3.17 26.88 16.16
CA GLU A 358 3.06 27.94 17.15
C GLU A 358 2.74 29.29 16.48
N LEU A 359 3.55 29.67 15.51
CA LEU A 359 3.37 30.92 14.75
C LEU A 359 2.11 30.90 13.91
N PHE A 360 1.76 29.77 13.34
CA PHE A 360 0.50 29.60 12.61
C PHE A 360 -0.73 29.85 13.50
N LEU A 361 -0.76 29.25 14.69
CA LEU A 361 -1.85 29.43 15.65
C LEU A 361 -1.93 30.87 16.17
N GLU A 362 -0.80 31.53 16.39
CA GLU A 362 -0.74 32.95 16.76
C GLU A 362 -1.34 33.83 15.67
N ARG A 363 -0.90 33.68 14.43
CA ARG A 363 -1.42 34.42 13.26
C ARG A 363 -2.90 34.14 13.01
N LEU A 364 -3.32 32.89 13.11
CA LEU A 364 -4.71 32.50 12.96
C LEU A 364 -5.56 33.18 14.03
N ARG A 365 -5.11 33.15 15.29
CA ARG A 365 -5.78 33.78 16.40
C ARG A 365 -5.91 35.30 16.26
N SER A 366 -4.90 35.98 15.75
CA SER A 366 -4.94 37.44 15.54
C SER A 366 -6.06 37.91 14.63
N GLN A 367 -6.62 37.01 13.81
CA GLN A 367 -7.78 37.29 12.96
C GLN A 367 -9.12 37.19 13.73
N PHE A 368 -9.16 36.60 14.93
CA PHE A 368 -10.37 36.41 15.72
C PHE A 368 -10.56 37.56 16.71
N THR A 369 -11.07 38.66 16.24
CA THR A 369 -11.12 39.86 17.08
C THR A 369 -12.24 39.82 18.16
N HIS A 370 -13.42 39.20 17.89
CA HIS A 370 -14.56 39.40 18.81
C HIS A 370 -15.56 38.23 18.91
N GLU A 371 -15.52 37.31 17.93
CA GLU A 371 -16.52 36.26 17.85
C GLU A 371 -15.94 34.90 18.30
N LYS A 372 -16.78 34.15 19.01
CA LYS A 372 -16.47 32.75 19.30
C LYS A 372 -16.56 31.96 18.02
N LYS A 373 -15.43 31.45 17.57
CA LYS A 373 -15.36 30.54 16.40
C LYS A 373 -15.10 29.13 16.86
N THR A 374 -15.69 28.17 16.19
CA THR A 374 -15.42 26.76 16.42
C THR A 374 -14.26 26.35 15.50
N VAL A 375 -13.20 25.84 16.10
CA VAL A 375 -12.03 25.32 15.38
C VAL A 375 -11.97 23.81 15.58
N ILE A 376 -12.00 23.07 14.48
CA ILE A 376 -11.88 21.61 14.47
C ILE A 376 -10.49 21.25 13.99
N ILE A 377 -9.72 20.58 14.85
CA ILE A 377 -8.33 20.23 14.59
C ILE A 377 -8.17 18.73 14.70
N THR A 378 -7.50 18.13 13.74
CA THR A 378 -7.08 16.73 13.83
C THR A 378 -5.58 16.58 13.60
N THR A 379 -5.00 15.55 14.20
CA THR A 379 -3.58 15.20 14.03
C THR A 379 -3.35 13.75 14.43
N PRO A 380 -2.35 13.06 13.88
CA PRO A 380 -1.95 11.72 14.32
C PRO A 380 -1.49 11.69 15.78
N ASN A 381 -1.67 10.54 16.42
CA ASN A 381 -1.24 10.30 17.80
C ASN A 381 0.04 9.47 17.84
N ILE A 382 1.21 10.09 18.00
CA ILE A 382 2.48 9.37 18.12
C ILE A 382 2.52 8.44 19.35
N ALA A 383 1.65 8.67 20.35
CA ALA A 383 1.56 7.84 21.54
C ALA A 383 0.68 6.57 21.34
N PHE A 384 0.26 6.27 20.11
CA PHE A 384 -0.46 5.04 19.73
C PHE A 384 0.35 3.80 20.12
N LEU A 385 -0.30 2.77 20.67
CA LEU A 385 0.39 1.62 21.25
C LEU A 385 1.37 0.93 20.28
N PRO A 386 1.02 0.66 19.01
CA PRO A 386 1.97 0.09 18.06
C PRO A 386 3.25 0.91 17.90
N GLU A 387 3.16 2.25 17.83
CA GLU A 387 4.33 3.14 17.74
C GLU A 387 5.23 3.04 18.98
N ARG A 388 4.60 2.95 20.16
CA ARG A 388 5.33 2.76 21.43
C ARG A 388 6.07 1.41 21.46
N VAL A 389 5.40 0.34 21.00
CA VAL A 389 6.01 -1.00 20.96
C VAL A 389 7.17 -1.01 19.96
N MET A 390 7.01 -0.41 18.78
CA MET A 390 8.09 -0.27 17.81
C MET A 390 9.27 0.51 18.39
N LEU A 391 9.01 1.64 19.04
CA LEU A 391 10.07 2.45 19.66
C LEU A 391 10.80 1.68 20.78
N LEU A 392 10.09 0.92 21.60
CA LEU A 392 10.69 0.02 22.62
C LEU A 392 11.54 -1.07 21.98
N ALA A 393 11.20 -1.52 20.78
CA ALA A 393 11.96 -2.48 19.99
C ALA A 393 13.11 -1.81 19.18
N GLY A 394 13.40 -0.52 19.41
CA GLY A 394 14.43 0.23 18.68
C GLY A 394 14.05 0.58 17.25
N GLN A 395 12.77 0.55 16.91
CA GLN A 395 12.25 0.87 15.59
C GLN A 395 11.61 2.25 15.56
N PHE A 396 12.04 3.12 14.64
CA PHE A 396 11.44 4.44 14.40
C PHE A 396 11.52 4.74 12.90
N ASN A 397 10.53 4.25 12.14
CA ASN A 397 10.58 4.19 10.69
C ASN A 397 9.53 5.12 10.07
N TYR A 398 9.98 6.19 9.43
CA TYR A 398 9.11 7.05 8.64
C TYR A 398 8.57 6.32 7.41
N SER A 399 7.33 6.66 7.01
CA SER A 399 6.62 6.12 5.85
C SER A 399 6.06 7.23 4.97
N LYS A 400 5.48 6.89 3.82
CA LYS A 400 4.78 7.86 2.96
C LYS A 400 3.40 8.25 3.48
N THR A 401 2.86 7.52 4.44
CA THR A 401 1.53 7.77 5.04
C THR A 401 1.51 7.27 6.47
N GLY A 402 0.56 7.72 7.27
CA GLY A 402 0.35 7.25 8.63
C GLY A 402 0.89 8.20 9.69
N ILE A 403 1.13 7.68 10.91
CA ILE A 403 1.55 8.51 12.05
C ILE A 403 2.96 9.08 11.82
N LEU A 404 3.88 8.25 11.33
CA LEU A 404 5.25 8.65 10.98
C LEU A 404 5.36 8.93 9.47
N ASP A 405 4.51 9.82 8.94
CA ASP A 405 4.65 10.30 7.57
C ASP A 405 5.92 11.13 7.42
N MET A 406 6.66 10.94 6.29
CA MET A 406 7.90 11.67 6.01
C MET A 406 7.70 13.19 5.89
N THR A 407 6.47 13.65 5.68
CA THR A 407 6.11 15.06 5.60
C THR A 407 5.70 15.66 6.95
N HIS A 408 5.59 14.86 8.02
CA HIS A 408 5.30 15.35 9.36
C HIS A 408 6.54 16.01 9.98
N THR A 409 6.48 17.30 10.18
CA THR A 409 7.55 18.08 10.84
C THR A 409 7.40 18.06 12.36
N ARG A 410 6.19 17.83 12.87
CA ARG A 410 5.83 17.78 14.28
C ARG A 410 5.01 16.55 14.61
N LEU A 411 5.29 15.92 15.73
CA LEU A 411 4.57 14.75 16.23
C LEU A 411 3.85 15.07 17.53
N PHE A 412 2.54 14.78 17.57
CA PHE A 412 1.71 15.17 18.71
C PHE A 412 1.21 13.95 19.50
N THR A 413 1.05 14.17 20.80
CA THR A 413 0.30 13.32 21.71
C THR A 413 -0.95 14.09 22.17
N PHE A 414 -1.91 13.41 22.81
CA PHE A 414 -3.05 14.08 23.43
C PHE A 414 -2.66 15.21 24.39
N ARG A 415 -1.52 15.06 25.09
CA ARG A 415 -1.06 16.10 26.03
C ARG A 415 -0.38 17.25 25.33
N SER A 416 0.50 16.98 24.37
CA SER A 416 1.28 18.04 23.71
C SER A 416 0.39 18.95 22.85
N ILE A 417 -0.55 18.37 22.06
CA ILE A 417 -1.47 19.20 21.25
C ILE A 417 -2.43 20.04 22.13
N GLN A 418 -2.89 19.49 23.26
CA GLN A 418 -3.74 20.26 24.19
C GLN A 418 -2.97 21.42 24.81
N ARG A 419 -1.69 21.21 25.18
CA ARG A 419 -0.85 22.30 25.69
C ARG A 419 -0.69 23.37 24.63
N LEU A 420 -0.29 23.01 23.42
CA LEU A 420 -0.09 23.94 22.32
C LEU A 420 -1.34 24.80 22.10
N LEU A 421 -2.51 24.20 21.99
CA LEU A 421 -3.77 24.93 21.76
C LEU A 421 -4.12 25.88 22.90
N ARG A 422 -3.92 25.47 24.16
CA ARG A 422 -4.21 26.33 25.32
C ARG A 422 -3.23 27.51 25.40
N ASP A 423 -1.95 27.28 25.15
CA ASP A 423 -0.91 28.31 25.20
C ASP A 423 -1.17 29.42 24.16
N TYR A 424 -1.80 29.05 23.02
CA TYR A 424 -2.19 29.99 21.96
C TYR A 424 -3.67 30.44 22.03
N GLY A 425 -4.33 30.28 23.18
CA GLY A 425 -5.63 30.88 23.49
C GLY A 425 -6.82 30.16 22.87
N PHE A 426 -6.74 28.85 22.70
CA PHE A 426 -7.88 28.03 22.31
C PHE A 426 -8.42 27.25 23.52
N ARG A 427 -9.71 27.35 23.78
CA ARG A 427 -10.40 26.59 24.81
C ARG A 427 -10.96 25.30 24.23
N ILE A 428 -10.40 24.16 24.63
CA ILE A 428 -10.85 22.85 24.18
C ILE A 428 -12.22 22.52 24.75
N LYS A 429 -13.18 22.24 23.89
CA LYS A 429 -14.54 21.81 24.23
C LYS A 429 -14.66 20.29 24.27
N THR A 430 -14.15 19.65 23.21
CA THR A 430 -14.22 18.22 23.03
C THR A 430 -12.87 17.69 22.56
N ILE A 431 -12.46 16.54 23.09
CA ILE A 431 -11.31 15.82 22.58
C ILE A 431 -11.61 14.33 22.53
N ARG A 432 -11.50 13.73 21.36
CA ARG A 432 -11.82 12.33 21.11
C ARG A 432 -10.65 11.61 20.45
N GLY A 433 -10.59 10.29 20.66
CA GLY A 433 -9.71 9.41 19.90
C GLY A 433 -10.43 8.87 18.69
N VAL A 434 -9.72 8.80 17.57
CA VAL A 434 -10.22 8.25 16.30
C VAL A 434 -9.50 6.94 16.02
N PRO A 435 -10.23 5.86 15.62
CA PRO A 435 -9.64 4.55 15.38
C PRO A 435 -8.73 4.53 14.14
N ALA A 436 -7.89 3.49 14.06
CA ALA A 436 -7.11 3.21 12.86
C ALA A 436 -8.03 2.91 11.66
N PRO A 437 -7.65 3.32 10.43
CA PRO A 437 -8.49 3.20 9.24
C PRO A 437 -8.46 1.77 8.65
N PHE A 438 -8.91 0.76 9.42
CA PHE A 438 -8.92 -0.64 9.01
C PHE A 438 -9.59 -0.91 7.66
N PRO A 439 -10.73 -0.26 7.31
CA PRO A 439 -11.34 -0.45 6.00
C PRO A 439 -10.45 0.01 4.83
N LYS A 440 -9.67 1.07 5.03
CA LYS A 440 -8.69 1.52 4.02
C LYS A 440 -7.56 0.50 3.81
N ALA A 441 -7.15 -0.21 4.87
CA ALA A 441 -6.03 -1.16 4.83
C ALA A 441 -6.43 -2.56 4.36
N PHE A 442 -7.63 -3.03 4.72
CA PHE A 442 -8.07 -4.41 4.51
C PHE A 442 -9.33 -4.54 3.63
N GLY A 443 -9.84 -3.42 3.09
CA GLY A 443 -11.13 -3.39 2.42
C GLY A 443 -12.31 -3.38 3.41
N ASP A 444 -13.54 -3.09 2.93
CA ASP A 444 -14.75 -3.01 3.77
C ASP A 444 -15.37 -4.40 3.99
N GLY A 445 -14.62 -5.30 4.63
CA GLY A 445 -15.04 -6.66 4.96
C GLY A 445 -15.44 -6.84 6.44
N ARG A 446 -15.96 -8.03 6.78
CA ARG A 446 -16.33 -8.38 8.17
C ARG A 446 -15.16 -8.26 9.14
N LEU A 447 -13.95 -8.61 8.70
CA LEU A 447 -12.74 -8.51 9.51
C LEU A 447 -12.41 -7.06 9.87
N SER A 448 -12.46 -6.16 8.88
CA SER A 448 -12.21 -4.73 9.10
C SER A 448 -13.22 -4.10 10.04
N ARG A 449 -14.50 -4.45 9.92
CA ARG A 449 -15.57 -3.98 10.82
C ARG A 449 -15.38 -4.50 12.24
N ALA A 450 -14.99 -5.77 12.40
CA ALA A 450 -14.69 -6.34 13.72
C ALA A 450 -13.47 -5.65 14.35
N ALA A 451 -12.38 -5.47 13.61
CA ALA A 451 -11.18 -4.76 14.06
C ALA A 451 -11.49 -3.31 14.47
N LEU A 452 -12.31 -2.62 13.70
CA LEU A 452 -12.78 -1.26 13.99
C LEU A 452 -13.57 -1.21 15.31
N ALA A 453 -14.52 -2.14 15.50
CA ALA A 453 -15.33 -2.23 16.73
C ALA A 453 -14.45 -2.51 17.96
N VAL A 454 -13.51 -3.44 17.87
CA VAL A 454 -12.54 -3.73 18.93
C VAL A 454 -11.69 -2.50 19.25
N ASN A 455 -11.14 -1.83 18.23
CA ASN A 455 -10.32 -0.63 18.44
C ASN A 455 -11.14 0.50 19.10
N GLN A 456 -12.39 0.72 18.68
CA GLN A 456 -13.28 1.68 19.34
C GLN A 456 -13.54 1.35 20.81
N ALA A 457 -13.73 0.10 21.16
CA ALA A 457 -13.88 -0.34 22.55
C ALA A 457 -12.59 -0.08 23.37
N LEU A 458 -11.43 -0.37 22.80
CA LEU A 458 -10.13 -0.09 23.42
C LEU A 458 -9.87 1.42 23.58
N ILE A 459 -10.30 2.26 22.63
CA ILE A 459 -10.22 3.72 22.75
C ILE A 459 -11.02 4.23 23.96
N LYS A 460 -12.18 3.62 24.28
CA LYS A 460 -12.95 3.97 25.49
C LYS A 460 -12.17 3.64 26.77
N LEU A 461 -11.37 2.57 26.75
CA LEU A 461 -10.50 2.19 27.87
C LEU A 461 -9.31 3.16 28.01
N SER A 462 -8.62 3.46 26.91
CA SER A 462 -7.49 4.40 26.90
C SER A 462 -7.32 5.04 25.51
N ARG A 463 -7.86 6.23 25.32
CA ARG A 463 -7.69 6.97 24.06
C ARG A 463 -6.24 7.26 23.73
N THR A 464 -5.39 7.48 24.74
CA THR A 464 -3.97 7.78 24.53
C THR A 464 -3.20 6.60 23.95
N LEU A 465 -3.55 5.35 24.32
CA LEU A 465 -2.90 4.14 23.84
C LEU A 465 -3.50 3.63 22.54
N PHE A 466 -4.81 3.75 22.37
CA PHE A 466 -5.50 3.02 21.31
C PHE A 466 -6.09 3.89 20.19
N ALA A 467 -6.06 5.23 20.32
CA ALA A 467 -6.44 6.09 19.22
C ALA A 467 -5.28 6.28 18.24
N PHE A 468 -5.58 6.13 16.95
CA PHE A 468 -4.67 6.38 15.86
C PHE A 468 -4.53 7.89 15.57
N GLN A 469 -5.66 8.62 15.63
CA GLN A 469 -5.70 10.07 15.43
C GLN A 469 -6.40 10.75 16.61
N ILE A 470 -6.15 12.03 16.75
CA ILE A 470 -6.73 12.93 17.76
C ILE A 470 -7.68 13.86 17.04
N TYR A 471 -8.91 13.95 17.51
CA TYR A 471 -9.93 14.90 17.06
C TYR A 471 -10.24 15.89 18.18
N ILE A 472 -10.19 17.18 17.87
CA ILE A 472 -10.39 18.27 18.84
C ILE A 472 -11.38 19.29 18.29
N GLU A 473 -12.37 19.64 19.10
CA GLU A 473 -13.19 20.83 18.91
C GLU A 473 -12.75 21.86 19.95
N ALA A 474 -12.36 23.04 19.50
CA ALA A 474 -11.94 24.13 20.35
C ALA A 474 -12.68 25.41 19.99
N GLU A 475 -12.78 26.31 20.93
CA GLU A 475 -13.27 27.68 20.73
C GLU A 475 -12.11 28.66 20.95
N THR A 476 -12.17 29.77 20.22
CA THR A 476 -11.26 30.89 20.46
C THR A 476 -11.68 31.60 21.75
N THR A 477 -10.68 32.01 22.55
CA THR A 477 -10.92 32.91 23.70
C THR A 477 -10.66 34.35 23.26
N PRO A 478 -11.43 35.35 23.73
CA PRO A 478 -11.14 36.77 23.48
C PRO A 478 -9.70 37.12 23.91
N ASP A 479 -9.05 37.98 23.17
CA ASP A 479 -7.75 38.50 23.59
C ASP A 479 -7.89 39.57 24.69
N ALA A 480 -6.77 39.86 25.38
CA ALA A 480 -6.77 40.79 26.49
C ALA A 480 -7.08 42.23 26.05
N ASP A 481 -6.71 42.64 24.85
CA ASP A 481 -7.00 43.99 24.33
C ASP A 481 -8.48 44.19 24.06
N PHE A 482 -9.12 43.13 23.51
CA PHE A 482 -10.59 43.18 23.32
C PHE A 482 -11.32 43.21 24.67
N VAL A 483 -10.90 42.35 25.63
CA VAL A 483 -11.51 42.35 26.96
C VAL A 483 -11.33 43.71 27.63
N LEU A 484 -10.17 44.33 27.50
CA LEU A 484 -9.89 45.64 28.01
C LEU A 484 -10.80 46.72 27.36
N LYS A 485 -10.86 46.74 26.02
CA LYS A 485 -11.71 47.69 25.30
C LYS A 485 -13.18 47.55 25.66
N THR A 486 -13.70 46.34 25.79
CA THR A 486 -15.09 46.10 26.19
C THR A 486 -15.34 46.48 27.64
N ALA A 487 -14.41 46.22 28.55
CA ALA A 487 -14.46 46.66 29.94
C ALA A 487 -14.46 48.18 30.06
N GLN A 488 -13.59 48.85 29.27
CA GLN A 488 -13.57 50.35 29.24
C GLN A 488 -14.84 50.93 28.68
N ALA A 489 -15.45 50.29 27.65
CA ALA A 489 -16.70 50.74 27.07
C ALA A 489 -17.93 50.51 28.01
N ALA A 490 -17.87 49.45 28.82
CA ALA A 490 -18.91 49.11 29.79
C ALA A 490 -18.80 49.87 31.13
N SER A 491 -17.69 50.50 31.40
CA SER A 491 -17.48 51.29 32.61
C SER A 491 -18.03 52.70 32.42
N PRO A 492 -18.93 53.18 33.26
CA PRO A 492 -19.36 54.57 33.17
C PRO A 492 -18.15 55.47 33.32
N ARG A 493 -18.00 56.40 32.37
CA ARG A 493 -16.98 57.47 32.51
C ARG A 493 -17.21 58.15 33.82
N SER A 494 -16.39 57.91 34.82
CA SER A 494 -16.33 58.82 35.98
C SER A 494 -16.01 60.19 35.42
N GLN A 495 -16.95 61.07 35.42
CA GLN A 495 -16.75 62.51 35.25
C GLN A 495 -15.84 62.94 36.42
N LEU A 496 -14.54 63.12 36.16
CA LEU A 496 -13.66 63.97 36.92
C LEU A 496 -13.40 65.24 36.14
#